data_86628022ec4e8b8d1cb9c302e2b9c608
#
_entry.id   86628022ec4e8b8d1cb9c302e2b9c608
#
_cell.length_a   1.000
_cell.length_b   1.000
_cell.length_c   1.000
_cell.angle_alpha   90.00
_cell.angle_beta   90.00
_cell.angle_gamma   90.00
#
_symmetry.space_group_name_H-M   'P 1'
#
loop_
_entity.id
_entity.type
_entity.pdbx_description
1 polymer ?
#
loop_
_entity_poly.entity_id
_entity_poly.type
_entity_poly.pdbx_seq_one_letter_code
_entity_poly.pdbx_strand_id
1 'polypeptide(L)'
;MAVLWENCARGENCARGARVLRVLGDTPCPVVPDTVDGLPVVEIGPYCFADRAVTGGALWPADSADTHEVTGNFVQEVTLPDTVRVIDSAAFYNCRKLRRVRLGKAADSFGSDLFTNCRSLEVLELHAGPGEATGLRRLLVAISADVTVEFTGGARLFYPEYFELLDENTPAHIFNHSIEGE
;
A
#
# COMPACT_ATOMS: atom_id res chain seq x y z
N MET A 1 12.27 -9.65 11.15
CA MET A 1 10.90 -9.31 10.69
C MET A 1 10.20 -10.58 10.27
N ALA A 2 8.97 -10.75 10.73
CA ALA A 2 8.09 -11.86 10.37
C ALA A 2 6.72 -11.33 9.92
N VAL A 3 5.88 -12.20 9.40
CA VAL A 3 4.50 -11.87 9.02
C VAL A 3 3.54 -12.96 9.48
N LEU A 4 2.33 -12.56 9.85
CA LEU A 4 1.17 -13.46 9.88
C LEU A 4 0.54 -13.42 8.49
N TRP A 5 0.26 -14.58 7.93
CA TRP A 5 -0.24 -14.70 6.58
C TRP A 5 -1.22 -15.85 6.41
N GLU A 6 -1.97 -15.81 5.33
CA GLU A 6 -2.86 -16.89 4.89
C GLU A 6 -2.83 -17.03 3.36
N ASN A 7 -3.35 -18.12 2.84
CA ASN A 7 -3.56 -18.27 1.41
C ASN A 7 -4.63 -17.26 0.94
N CYS A 8 -4.34 -16.52 -0.14
CA CYS A 8 -5.34 -15.67 -0.76
C CYS A 8 -6.43 -16.53 -1.40
N ALA A 9 -7.67 -16.43 -0.91
CA ALA A 9 -8.80 -17.27 -1.30
C ALA A 9 -9.87 -16.52 -2.13
N ARG A 10 -9.59 -15.34 -2.66
CA ARG A 10 -10.57 -14.54 -3.40
C ARG A 10 -10.76 -14.98 -4.83
N GLY A 11 -11.70 -15.93 -5.05
CA GLY A 11 -12.32 -16.23 -6.35
C GLY A 11 -11.45 -17.00 -7.34
N GLU A 12 -12.07 -17.45 -8.43
CA GLU A 12 -11.45 -18.28 -9.49
C GLU A 12 -10.32 -17.56 -10.27
N ASN A 13 -10.20 -16.24 -10.15
CA ASN A 13 -9.18 -15.42 -10.80
C ASN A 13 -8.11 -14.88 -9.81
N CYS A 14 -8.11 -15.32 -8.55
CA CYS A 14 -7.04 -14.97 -7.61
C CYS A 14 -5.81 -15.79 -7.97
N ALA A 15 -4.77 -15.14 -8.47
CA ALA A 15 -3.48 -15.78 -8.61
C ALA A 15 -3.11 -16.41 -7.26
N ARG A 16 -2.68 -17.67 -7.26
CA ARG A 16 -2.21 -18.35 -6.03
C ARG A 16 -1.15 -17.45 -5.39
N GLY A 17 -1.41 -16.97 -4.20
CA GLY A 17 -0.53 -16.04 -3.51
C GLY A 17 -0.82 -15.97 -2.02
N ALA A 18 0.02 -15.24 -1.32
CA ALA A 18 -0.12 -14.99 0.10
C ALA A 18 -0.82 -13.65 0.36
N ARG A 19 -1.71 -13.63 1.35
CA ARG A 19 -2.26 -12.42 1.98
C ARG A 19 -1.52 -12.21 3.29
N VAL A 20 -0.89 -11.04 3.46
CA VAL A 20 -0.27 -10.64 4.71
C VAL A 20 -1.33 -10.02 5.63
N LEU A 21 -1.52 -10.61 6.79
CA LEU A 21 -2.49 -10.17 7.81
C LEU A 21 -1.86 -9.20 8.80
N ARG A 22 -0.58 -9.40 9.14
CA ARG A 22 0.17 -8.59 10.12
C ARG A 22 1.66 -8.66 9.84
N VAL A 23 2.36 -7.58 10.09
CA VAL A 23 3.83 -7.53 10.10
C VAL A 23 4.32 -7.49 11.53
N LEU A 24 5.37 -8.28 11.83
CA LEU A 24 6.00 -8.38 13.13
C LEU A 24 7.48 -8.00 13.03
N GLY A 25 7.99 -7.25 14.00
CA GLY A 25 9.39 -6.84 14.07
C GLY A 25 9.59 -5.54 14.82
N ASP A 26 10.85 -5.13 14.95
CA ASP A 26 11.26 -3.98 15.76
C ASP A 26 11.55 -2.72 14.93
N THR A 27 11.24 -2.74 13.62
CA THR A 27 11.45 -1.59 12.75
C THR A 27 10.16 -0.82 12.49
N PRO A 28 10.17 0.52 12.63
CA PRO A 28 9.03 1.35 12.23
C PRO A 28 8.89 1.51 10.70
N CYS A 29 9.88 1.02 9.95
CA CYS A 29 9.95 1.13 8.49
C CYS A 29 10.04 -0.26 7.85
N PRO A 30 8.99 -1.11 7.96
CA PRO A 30 9.03 -2.46 7.43
C PRO A 30 9.04 -2.49 5.90
N VAL A 31 9.79 -3.46 5.36
CA VAL A 31 9.74 -3.87 3.96
C VAL A 31 9.04 -5.22 3.91
N VAL A 32 7.81 -5.26 3.41
CA VAL A 32 7.05 -6.50 3.29
C VAL A 32 7.74 -7.43 2.28
N PRO A 33 7.94 -8.72 2.62
CA PRO A 33 8.61 -9.66 1.71
C PRO A 33 7.79 -9.88 0.43
N ASP A 34 8.47 -10.11 -0.68
CA ASP A 34 7.85 -10.43 -1.98
C ASP A 34 7.25 -11.83 -2.01
N THR A 35 7.79 -12.75 -1.19
CA THR A 35 7.31 -14.14 -1.10
C THR A 35 7.22 -14.58 0.35
N VAL A 36 6.23 -15.41 0.63
CA VAL A 36 6.02 -16.07 1.90
C VAL A 36 5.71 -17.53 1.63
N ASP A 37 6.47 -18.44 2.24
CA ASP A 37 6.35 -19.89 2.04
C ASP A 37 6.34 -20.31 0.55
N GLY A 38 7.18 -19.65 -0.27
CA GLY A 38 7.29 -19.90 -1.70
C GLY A 38 6.14 -19.30 -2.54
N LEU A 39 5.18 -18.61 -1.94
CA LEU A 39 4.08 -17.93 -2.62
C LEU A 39 4.35 -16.43 -2.74
N PRO A 40 4.04 -15.79 -3.89
CA PRO A 40 4.13 -14.35 -4.00
C PRO A 40 3.14 -13.68 -3.04
N VAL A 41 3.55 -12.60 -2.41
CA VAL A 41 2.66 -11.75 -1.62
C VAL A 41 1.85 -10.90 -2.58
N VAL A 42 0.55 -11.16 -2.69
CA VAL A 42 -0.35 -10.49 -3.64
C VAL A 42 -1.38 -9.60 -2.99
N GLU A 43 -1.56 -9.73 -1.68
CA GLU A 43 -2.56 -8.95 -0.94
C GLU A 43 -2.06 -8.53 0.45
N ILE A 44 -2.36 -7.28 0.81
CA ILE A 44 -2.28 -6.77 2.18
C ILE A 44 -3.69 -6.83 2.75
N GLY A 45 -3.87 -7.59 3.81
CA GLY A 45 -5.17 -7.81 4.44
C GLY A 45 -5.72 -6.59 5.18
N PRO A 46 -7.01 -6.64 5.55
CA PRO A 46 -7.64 -5.54 6.27
C PRO A 46 -6.98 -5.31 7.63
N TYR A 47 -6.82 -4.05 8.00
CA TYR A 47 -6.20 -3.63 9.26
C TYR A 47 -4.75 -4.10 9.47
N CYS A 48 -4.03 -4.51 8.41
CA CYS A 48 -2.70 -5.11 8.52
C CYS A 48 -1.72 -4.27 9.35
N PHE A 49 -1.71 -2.95 9.19
CA PHE A 49 -0.88 -2.00 9.94
C PHE A 49 -1.66 -1.20 10.97
N ALA A 50 -2.97 -1.38 11.07
CA ALA A 50 -3.79 -0.68 12.04
C ALA A 50 -3.58 -1.22 13.47
N ASP A 51 -3.72 -0.34 14.46
CA ASP A 51 -3.75 -0.74 15.88
C ASP A 51 -5.10 -1.38 16.21
N ARG A 52 -5.30 -2.57 15.67
CA ARG A 52 -6.51 -3.37 15.82
C ARG A 52 -6.15 -4.84 15.72
N ALA A 53 -6.71 -5.66 16.60
CA ALA A 53 -6.45 -7.09 16.59
C ALA A 53 -6.83 -7.72 15.25
N VAL A 54 -5.94 -8.57 14.74
CA VAL A 54 -6.21 -9.49 13.63
C VAL A 54 -6.22 -10.91 14.19
N THR A 55 -6.96 -11.79 13.55
CA THR A 55 -7.10 -13.17 13.98
C THR A 55 -6.73 -14.12 12.86
N GLY A 56 -6.15 -15.25 13.23
CA GLY A 56 -5.77 -16.30 12.28
C GLY A 56 -4.41 -16.05 11.61
N GLY A 57 -4.14 -16.83 10.58
CA GLY A 57 -2.88 -16.80 9.85
C GLY A 57 -1.81 -17.71 10.43
N ALA A 58 -0.84 -18.04 9.58
CA ALA A 58 0.39 -18.74 9.96
C ALA A 58 1.54 -17.74 10.10
N LEU A 59 2.47 -18.03 11.01
CA LEU A 59 3.69 -17.23 11.16
C LEU A 59 4.73 -17.64 10.11
N TRP A 60 5.35 -16.67 9.47
CA TRP A 60 6.46 -16.89 8.56
C TRP A 60 7.60 -15.87 8.81
N PRO A 61 8.85 -16.30 8.93
CA PRO A 61 9.26 -17.71 9.11
C PRO A 61 8.65 -18.34 10.35
N ALA A 62 8.36 -19.63 10.32
CA ALA A 62 7.66 -20.33 11.41
C ALA A 62 8.43 -20.38 12.73
N ASP A 63 9.76 -20.21 12.66
CA ASP A 63 10.69 -20.18 13.80
C ASP A 63 11.03 -18.75 14.25
N SER A 64 10.36 -17.73 13.72
CA SER A 64 10.63 -16.35 14.10
C SER A 64 10.30 -16.10 15.58
N ALA A 65 11.20 -15.37 16.24
CA ALA A 65 11.02 -14.88 17.61
C ALA A 65 10.35 -13.48 17.64
N ASP A 66 10.07 -12.88 16.48
CA ASP A 66 9.44 -11.57 16.39
C ASP A 66 7.99 -11.63 16.87
N THR A 67 7.68 -10.89 17.92
CA THR A 67 6.34 -10.84 18.51
C THR A 67 5.75 -9.44 18.55
N HIS A 68 6.58 -8.41 18.33
CA HIS A 68 6.11 -7.03 18.32
C HIS A 68 5.37 -6.72 17.02
N GLU A 69 4.12 -6.32 17.12
CA GLU A 69 3.31 -5.93 15.97
C GLU A 69 3.69 -4.54 15.46
N VAL A 70 3.96 -4.44 14.16
CA VAL A 70 4.28 -3.18 13.49
C VAL A 70 2.97 -2.48 13.12
N THR A 71 2.40 -1.73 14.04
CA THR A 71 1.05 -1.17 13.92
C THR A 71 0.93 0.27 14.43
N GLY A 72 -0.13 0.93 14.00
CA GLY A 72 -0.57 2.22 14.53
C GLY A 72 0.50 3.29 14.54
N ASN A 73 0.74 3.87 15.70
CA ASN A 73 1.71 4.97 15.85
C ASN A 73 3.18 4.53 15.81
N PHE A 74 3.47 3.23 15.77
CA PHE A 74 4.83 2.74 15.59
C PHE A 74 5.27 2.82 14.13
N VAL A 75 4.34 2.64 13.19
CA VAL A 75 4.62 2.64 11.75
C VAL A 75 4.95 4.05 11.26
N GLN A 76 6.07 4.19 10.55
CA GLN A 76 6.52 5.46 9.95
C GLN A 76 6.62 5.39 8.43
N GLU A 77 7.17 4.30 7.89
CA GLU A 77 7.25 4.06 6.45
C GLU A 77 6.90 2.60 6.16
N VAL A 78 6.30 2.33 5.02
CA VAL A 78 6.00 0.97 4.59
C VAL A 78 6.40 0.79 3.13
N THR A 79 7.14 -0.26 2.84
CA THR A 79 7.46 -0.68 1.47
C THR A 79 6.72 -1.98 1.16
N LEU A 80 5.87 -1.94 0.13
CA LEU A 80 5.17 -3.11 -0.38
C LEU A 80 5.87 -3.62 -1.66
N PRO A 81 5.92 -4.94 -1.85
CA PRO A 81 6.54 -5.53 -3.05
C PRO A 81 5.71 -5.30 -4.31
N ASP A 82 6.36 -5.41 -5.46
CA ASP A 82 5.77 -5.23 -6.79
C ASP A 82 4.66 -6.25 -7.12
N THR A 83 4.62 -7.35 -6.39
CA THR A 83 3.63 -8.42 -6.55
C THR A 83 2.29 -8.13 -5.90
N VAL A 84 2.21 -7.17 -4.97
CA VAL A 84 0.96 -6.79 -4.29
C VAL A 84 0.02 -6.11 -5.26
N ARG A 85 -1.17 -6.69 -5.43
CA ARG A 85 -2.26 -6.18 -6.27
C ARG A 85 -3.38 -5.56 -5.46
N VAL A 86 -3.68 -6.15 -4.30
CA VAL A 86 -4.79 -5.73 -3.45
C VAL A 86 -4.28 -5.19 -2.13
N ILE A 87 -4.75 -4.01 -1.75
CA ILE A 87 -4.57 -3.46 -0.41
C ILE A 87 -5.97 -3.29 0.16
N ASP A 88 -6.31 -4.13 1.14
CA ASP A 88 -7.67 -4.24 1.65
C ASP A 88 -8.05 -3.09 2.59
N SER A 89 -9.32 -3.01 2.94
CA SER A 89 -9.92 -1.92 3.69
C SER A 89 -9.20 -1.64 5.01
N ALA A 90 -9.03 -0.36 5.30
CA ALA A 90 -8.43 0.12 6.56
C ALA A 90 -7.02 -0.44 6.86
N ALA A 91 -6.27 -0.91 5.84
CA ALA A 91 -4.95 -1.50 6.05
C ALA A 91 -4.00 -0.61 6.85
N PHE A 92 -4.07 0.70 6.68
CA PHE A 92 -3.26 1.71 7.40
C PHE A 92 -4.10 2.59 8.35
N TYR A 93 -5.29 2.16 8.72
CA TYR A 93 -6.19 2.94 9.59
C TYR A 93 -5.50 3.36 10.89
N ASN A 94 -5.59 4.65 11.26
CA ASN A 94 -4.98 5.25 12.46
C ASN A 94 -3.43 5.16 12.54
N CYS A 95 -2.72 4.93 11.45
CA CYS A 95 -1.26 5.04 11.42
C CYS A 95 -0.83 6.51 11.40
N ARG A 96 -0.98 7.20 12.54
CA ARG A 96 -0.85 8.67 12.64
C ARG A 96 0.56 9.20 12.39
N LYS A 97 1.60 8.36 12.53
CA LYS A 97 3.01 8.70 12.27
C LYS A 97 3.52 8.19 10.93
N LEU A 98 2.67 7.51 10.17
CA LEU A 98 3.00 7.05 8.82
C LEU A 98 3.26 8.26 7.91
N ARG A 99 4.45 8.34 7.33
CA ARG A 99 4.89 9.44 6.47
C ARG A 99 4.96 9.04 5.00
N ARG A 100 5.39 7.81 4.74
CA ARG A 100 5.63 7.31 3.39
C ARG A 100 5.09 5.90 3.23
N VAL A 101 4.43 5.67 2.11
CA VAL A 101 4.09 4.31 1.66
C VAL A 101 4.59 4.14 0.23
N ARG A 102 5.40 3.10 0.02
CA ARG A 102 5.81 2.68 -1.31
C ARG A 102 4.94 1.52 -1.77
N LEU A 103 4.23 1.73 -2.86
CA LEU A 103 3.37 0.75 -3.50
C LEU A 103 4.08 0.14 -4.72
N GLY A 104 3.98 -1.17 -4.85
CA GLY A 104 4.48 -1.88 -6.02
C GLY A 104 3.67 -1.58 -7.29
N LYS A 105 4.25 -1.88 -8.44
CA LYS A 105 3.66 -1.58 -9.77
C LYS A 105 2.36 -2.33 -10.07
N ALA A 106 2.11 -3.46 -9.40
CA ALA A 106 0.92 -4.27 -9.63
C ALA A 106 -0.31 -3.79 -8.84
N ALA A 107 -0.17 -2.81 -7.93
CA ALA A 107 -1.26 -2.34 -7.07
C ALA A 107 -2.37 -1.67 -7.88
N ASP A 108 -3.53 -2.32 -7.95
CA ASP A 108 -4.67 -1.87 -8.76
C ASP A 108 -6.02 -1.90 -8.01
N SER A 109 -6.06 -2.51 -6.84
CA SER A 109 -7.28 -2.65 -6.04
C SER A 109 -7.06 -2.14 -4.61
N PHE A 110 -7.87 -1.16 -4.22
CA PHE A 110 -7.78 -0.47 -2.93
C PHE A 110 -9.11 -0.53 -2.20
N GLY A 111 -9.08 -0.96 -0.94
CA GLY A 111 -10.25 -1.00 -0.07
C GLY A 111 -10.64 0.39 0.46
N SER A 112 -11.76 0.46 1.18
CA SER A 112 -12.22 1.69 1.83
C SER A 112 -11.36 2.05 3.05
N ASP A 113 -11.41 3.32 3.47
CA ASP A 113 -10.78 3.83 4.69
C ASP A 113 -9.27 3.57 4.82
N LEU A 114 -8.61 3.36 3.69
CA LEU A 114 -7.24 2.88 3.61
C LEU A 114 -6.26 3.70 4.46
N PHE A 115 -6.32 5.03 4.36
CA PHE A 115 -5.45 5.98 5.06
C PHE A 115 -6.19 6.88 6.05
N THR A 116 -7.36 6.45 6.53
CA THR A 116 -8.11 7.22 7.51
C THR A 116 -7.29 7.50 8.76
N ASN A 117 -7.18 8.77 9.17
CA ASN A 117 -6.34 9.26 10.27
C ASN A 117 -4.82 9.07 10.13
N CYS A 118 -4.30 8.86 8.93
CA CYS A 118 -2.86 8.91 8.65
C CYS A 118 -2.40 10.38 8.51
N ARG A 119 -2.40 11.12 9.62
CA ARG A 119 -2.23 12.59 9.64
C ARG A 119 -0.83 13.08 9.26
N SER A 120 0.16 12.21 9.28
CA SER A 120 1.54 12.53 8.91
C SER A 120 1.92 12.01 7.53
N LEU A 121 0.95 11.43 6.78
CA LEU A 121 1.23 10.91 5.45
C LEU A 121 1.57 12.07 4.50
N GLU A 122 2.80 12.05 3.99
CA GLU A 122 3.36 13.08 3.11
C GLU A 122 3.53 12.59 1.68
N VAL A 123 3.92 11.32 1.53
CA VAL A 123 4.30 10.75 0.23
C VAL A 123 3.71 9.36 0.01
N LEU A 124 3.08 9.19 -1.14
CA LEU A 124 2.83 7.88 -1.74
C LEU A 124 3.76 7.70 -2.93
N GLU A 125 4.67 6.74 -2.83
CA GLU A 125 5.59 6.38 -3.90
C GLU A 125 5.01 5.21 -4.68
N LEU A 126 4.79 5.39 -5.99
CA LEU A 126 4.34 4.35 -6.90
C LEU A 126 5.53 3.82 -7.71
N HIS A 127 5.79 2.53 -7.61
CA HIS A 127 6.83 1.87 -8.39
C HIS A 127 6.37 1.59 -9.83
N ALA A 128 5.84 2.63 -10.47
CA ALA A 128 5.33 2.63 -11.84
C ALA A 128 5.45 4.03 -12.42
N GLY A 129 5.44 4.15 -13.74
CA GLY A 129 5.27 5.43 -14.41
C GLY A 129 3.83 5.94 -14.29
N PRO A 130 3.59 7.25 -14.50
CA PRO A 130 2.25 7.83 -14.37
C PRO A 130 1.21 7.17 -15.27
N GLY A 131 1.57 6.77 -16.48
CA GLY A 131 0.69 6.09 -17.44
C GLY A 131 0.49 4.60 -17.16
N GLU A 132 1.25 4.01 -16.24
CA GLU A 132 1.22 2.59 -15.91
C GLU A 132 0.45 2.29 -14.61
N ALA A 133 0.13 3.32 -13.83
CA ALA A 133 -0.53 3.19 -12.52
C ALA A 133 -2.04 2.96 -12.68
N THR A 134 -2.45 1.72 -12.87
CA THR A 134 -3.84 1.33 -13.19
C THR A 134 -4.84 1.65 -12.08
N GLY A 135 -4.42 1.64 -10.83
CA GLY A 135 -5.29 1.94 -9.67
C GLY A 135 -5.25 3.40 -9.20
N LEU A 136 -4.53 4.29 -9.89
CA LEU A 136 -4.21 5.64 -9.40
C LEU A 136 -5.45 6.45 -9.02
N ARG A 137 -6.51 6.47 -9.82
CA ARG A 137 -7.73 7.22 -9.51
C ARG A 137 -8.37 6.79 -8.19
N ARG A 138 -8.43 5.48 -7.93
CA ARG A 138 -8.99 4.94 -6.67
C ARG A 138 -8.12 5.31 -5.48
N LEU A 139 -6.80 5.28 -5.68
CA LEU A 139 -5.84 5.69 -4.66
C LEU A 139 -5.98 7.17 -4.32
N LEU A 140 -6.11 8.05 -5.30
CA LEU A 140 -6.26 9.50 -5.11
C LEU A 140 -7.52 9.87 -4.30
N VAL A 141 -8.61 9.11 -4.42
CA VAL A 141 -9.81 9.30 -3.59
C VAL A 141 -9.56 8.96 -2.12
N ALA A 142 -8.60 8.07 -1.84
CA ALA A 142 -8.33 7.57 -0.48
C ALA A 142 -7.33 8.45 0.30
N ILE A 143 -6.70 9.45 -0.33
CA ILE A 143 -5.66 10.29 0.28
C ILE A 143 -6.15 11.73 0.51
N SER A 144 -5.47 12.44 1.42
CA SER A 144 -5.72 13.86 1.64
C SER A 144 -4.99 14.74 0.64
N ALA A 145 -5.42 16.00 0.53
CA ALA A 145 -4.84 17.00 -0.37
C ALA A 145 -3.35 17.30 -0.12
N ASP A 146 -2.85 17.02 1.08
CA ASP A 146 -1.46 17.33 1.45
C ASP A 146 -0.47 16.22 1.07
N VAL A 147 -0.95 15.13 0.48
CA VAL A 147 -0.12 13.97 0.11
C VAL A 147 0.41 14.16 -1.32
N THR A 148 1.72 14.05 -1.49
CA THR A 148 2.38 14.00 -2.80
C THR A 148 2.42 12.58 -3.32
N VAL A 149 2.05 12.36 -4.58
CA VAL A 149 2.27 11.09 -5.29
C VAL A 149 3.55 11.18 -6.09
N GLU A 150 4.51 10.31 -5.80
CA GLU A 150 5.78 10.20 -6.53
C GLU A 150 5.78 8.95 -7.40
N PHE A 151 6.28 9.06 -8.62
CA PHE A 151 6.39 7.94 -9.56
C PHE A 151 7.85 7.55 -9.78
N THR A 152 8.08 6.33 -10.21
CA THR A 152 9.40 5.92 -10.69
C THR A 152 9.86 6.84 -11.82
N GLY A 153 11.09 7.34 -11.72
CA GLY A 153 11.61 8.34 -12.66
C GLY A 153 11.50 9.79 -12.18
N GLY A 154 10.94 10.02 -10.98
CA GLY A 154 10.94 11.33 -10.31
C GLY A 154 9.75 12.22 -10.64
N ALA A 155 8.83 11.76 -11.48
CA ALA A 155 7.58 12.49 -11.70
C ALA A 155 6.75 12.58 -10.42
N ARG A 156 6.06 13.70 -10.23
CA ARG A 156 5.25 13.97 -9.03
C ARG A 156 3.89 14.51 -9.41
N LEU A 157 2.90 14.20 -8.60
CA LEU A 157 1.55 14.69 -8.70
C LEU A 157 1.16 15.36 -7.37
N PHE A 158 0.70 16.59 -7.44
CA PHE A 158 0.32 17.42 -6.31
C PHE A 158 -1.17 17.78 -6.36
N TYR A 159 -1.72 18.11 -5.21
CA TYR A 159 -3.00 18.81 -5.16
C TYR A 159 -2.81 20.27 -5.69
N PRO A 160 -3.67 20.84 -6.53
CA PRO A 160 -5.03 20.36 -6.91
C PRO A 160 -5.11 19.44 -8.15
N GLU A 161 -4.01 19.00 -8.72
CA GLU A 161 -3.95 18.16 -9.93
C GLU A 161 -4.76 16.86 -9.79
N TYR A 162 -4.95 16.40 -8.54
CA TYR A 162 -5.80 15.25 -8.24
C TYR A 162 -7.23 15.40 -8.78
N PHE A 163 -7.81 16.61 -8.71
CA PHE A 163 -9.18 16.83 -9.15
C PHE A 163 -9.34 16.67 -10.66
N GLU A 164 -8.34 17.10 -11.42
CA GLU A 164 -8.36 16.93 -12.86
C GLU A 164 -8.33 15.45 -13.24
N LEU A 165 -7.65 14.62 -12.44
CA LEU A 165 -7.56 13.19 -12.65
C LEU A 165 -8.76 12.41 -12.12
N LEU A 166 -9.52 12.97 -11.20
CA LEU A 166 -10.73 12.36 -10.64
C LEU A 166 -11.94 12.54 -11.57
N ASP A 167 -11.91 13.49 -12.49
CA ASP A 167 -12.93 13.63 -13.52
C ASP A 167 -12.88 12.41 -14.46
N GLU A 168 -13.98 11.63 -14.50
CA GLU A 168 -14.10 10.42 -15.33
C GLU A 168 -13.94 10.70 -16.82
N ASN A 169 -14.17 11.94 -17.26
CA ASN A 169 -14.02 12.38 -18.64
C ASN A 169 -12.61 12.84 -18.99
N THR A 170 -11.70 12.91 -18.02
CA THR A 170 -10.32 13.35 -18.25
C THR A 170 -9.54 12.26 -18.97
N PRO A 171 -9.05 12.51 -20.20
CA PRO A 171 -8.28 11.53 -20.95
C PRO A 171 -6.97 11.18 -20.22
N ALA A 172 -6.55 9.93 -20.29
CA ALA A 172 -5.33 9.44 -19.64
C ALA A 172 -4.03 10.16 -20.08
N HIS A 173 -4.04 10.85 -21.22
CA HIS A 173 -2.88 11.58 -21.75
C HIS A 173 -2.53 12.88 -21.01
N ILE A 174 -3.40 13.40 -20.16
CA ILE A 174 -3.08 14.57 -19.31
C ILE A 174 -1.96 14.27 -18.32
N PHE A 175 -1.77 13.01 -17.94
CA PHE A 175 -0.61 12.59 -17.15
C PHE A 175 0.76 12.94 -17.75
N ASN A 176 0.84 13.14 -19.04
CA ASN A 176 2.11 13.42 -19.73
C ASN A 176 2.50 14.91 -19.74
N HIS A 177 1.60 15.83 -19.40
CA HIS A 177 1.87 17.27 -19.48
C HIS A 177 2.29 17.93 -18.17
N SER A 178 1.93 17.35 -17.02
CA SER A 178 2.32 17.89 -15.71
C SER A 178 3.75 17.52 -15.29
N ILE A 179 4.49 16.80 -16.12
CA ILE A 179 5.80 16.22 -15.78
C ILE A 179 6.96 16.98 -16.43
N GLU A 180 6.68 17.85 -17.40
CA GLU A 180 7.68 18.70 -18.05
C GLU A 180 7.62 20.13 -17.49
N GLY A 181 8.05 20.32 -16.27
CA GLY A 181 8.05 21.63 -15.65
C GLY A 181 9.07 21.79 -14.55
N GLU A 182 10.28 22.25 -14.93
CA GLU A 182 11.32 22.93 -14.12
C GLU A 182 12.08 22.09 -13.11
#